data_9df84e05b6ea1481d6bbdc385b25b86b
#
_entry.id   9df84e05b6ea1481d6bbdc385b25b86b
#
_cell.length_a   1.000
_cell.length_b   1.000
_cell.length_c   1.000
_cell.angle_alpha   90.00
_cell.angle_beta   90.00
_cell.angle_gamma   90.00
#
_symmetry.space_group_name_H-M   'P 1'
#
loop_
_entity.id
_entity.type
_entity.pdbx_description
1 polymer ?
#
loop_
_entity_poly.entity_id
_entity_poly.type
_entity_poly.pdbx_seq_one_letter_code
_entity_poly.pdbx_strand_id
1 'polypeptide(L)'
;MPQGHEQTTSWSLVDAALLPTMHRMQFPTVIIVPGWRNSGPGHWQTLWSDTLPHVLRVEQDDWVAPFKRAWVDRLSETIERTPGPVVVVVVAHSLGCITTTHLPASMAQRIQGALLVAPADPERRSVLVDFAPVPHHRLPYRSILVASQDDPYCPVRTAGAYARAWGCEFVRLNGAGHINVDSGHGPWPLGLALLQSLGADVPAAVRTVEPA
;
A
#
# COMPACT_ATOMS: atom_id res chain seq x y z
N MET A 1 63.83 -38.66 34.58
CA MET A 1 62.55 -38.94 33.97
C MET A 1 61.49 -38.09 34.64
N PRO A 2 61.10 -36.91 34.13
CA PRO A 2 59.94 -36.20 34.65
C PRO A 2 58.73 -36.58 33.82
N GLN A 3 57.69 -36.94 34.55
CA GLN A 3 56.36 -37.25 33.99
C GLN A 3 55.63 -35.94 33.61
N GLY A 4 55.18 -35.82 32.34
CA GLY A 4 54.35 -34.75 31.87
C GLY A 4 52.89 -34.92 32.35
N HIS A 5 52.36 -33.91 32.99
CA HIS A 5 50.93 -33.76 33.24
C HIS A 5 50.30 -33.08 32.05
N GLU A 6 49.47 -33.82 31.28
CA GLU A 6 48.57 -33.28 30.33
C GLU A 6 47.37 -32.65 31.09
N GLN A 7 47.24 -31.34 31.04
CA GLN A 7 46.04 -30.63 31.48
C GLN A 7 45.04 -30.59 30.31
N THR A 8 44.04 -31.42 30.35
CA THR A 8 42.86 -31.35 29.49
C THR A 8 41.98 -30.17 29.93
N THR A 9 42.04 -29.07 29.21
CA THR A 9 41.13 -27.96 29.38
C THR A 9 39.71 -28.35 28.85
N SER A 10 38.82 -28.62 29.79
CA SER A 10 37.41 -28.82 29.55
C SER A 10 36.78 -27.46 29.19
N TRP A 11 36.39 -27.28 27.92
CA TRP A 11 35.50 -26.19 27.51
C TRP A 11 34.08 -26.52 27.97
N SER A 12 33.63 -25.90 29.05
CA SER A 12 32.25 -25.95 29.47
C SER A 12 31.35 -25.34 28.36
N LEU A 13 30.30 -26.07 28.02
CA LEU A 13 29.20 -25.61 27.17
C LEU A 13 28.65 -24.31 27.74
N VAL A 14 29.01 -23.20 27.10
CA VAL A 14 28.39 -21.89 27.38
C VAL A 14 26.95 -21.98 26.92
N ASP A 15 26.04 -21.74 27.85
CA ASP A 15 24.59 -21.76 27.67
C ASP A 15 24.19 -21.07 26.38
N ALA A 16 23.67 -21.84 25.45
CA ALA A 16 23.05 -21.35 24.18
C ALA A 16 21.73 -20.62 24.42
N ALA A 17 21.37 -20.34 25.70
CA ALA A 17 20.09 -19.73 26.10
C ALA A 17 20.09 -18.22 26.15
N LEU A 18 21.17 -17.53 25.79
CA LEU A 18 21.28 -16.04 25.86
C LEU A 18 21.52 -15.36 24.51
N LEU A 19 21.17 -15.97 23.40
CA LEU A 19 21.03 -15.20 22.17
C LEU A 19 19.74 -14.39 22.28
N PRO A 20 19.79 -13.03 22.30
CA PRO A 20 18.57 -12.24 22.23
C PRO A 20 17.86 -12.66 20.96
N THR A 21 16.59 -13.03 21.08
CA THR A 21 15.71 -13.31 19.96
C THR A 21 15.78 -12.06 19.08
N MET A 22 16.57 -12.10 18.02
CA MET A 22 16.55 -11.04 17.02
C MET A 22 15.11 -11.00 16.53
N HIS A 23 14.36 -10.04 17.00
CA HIS A 23 13.07 -9.68 16.41
C HIS A 23 13.37 -9.40 14.93
N ARG A 24 13.11 -10.38 14.10
CA ARG A 24 13.18 -10.22 12.65
C ARG A 24 12.27 -9.03 12.35
N MET A 25 12.86 -7.92 11.92
CA MET A 25 12.07 -6.75 11.50
C MET A 25 11.07 -7.25 10.46
N GLN A 26 9.82 -7.36 10.88
CA GLN A 26 8.74 -7.84 10.02
C GLN A 26 8.20 -6.61 9.31
N PHE A 27 8.58 -6.45 8.05
CA PHE A 27 8.01 -5.40 7.22
C PHE A 27 6.51 -5.65 6.99
N PRO A 28 5.71 -4.60 6.92
CA PRO A 28 4.29 -4.74 6.62
C PRO A 28 4.07 -5.34 5.23
N THR A 29 3.02 -6.13 5.08
CA THR A 29 2.55 -6.55 3.76
C THR A 29 1.99 -5.36 3.01
N VAL A 30 2.40 -5.16 1.77
CA VAL A 30 1.83 -4.16 0.87
C VAL A 30 0.59 -4.75 0.21
N ILE A 31 -0.56 -4.09 0.37
CA ILE A 31 -1.81 -4.48 -0.32
C ILE A 31 -2.09 -3.49 -1.44
N ILE A 32 -1.98 -3.96 -2.66
CA ILE A 32 -2.31 -3.18 -3.86
C ILE A 32 -3.80 -3.26 -4.13
N VAL A 33 -4.44 -2.09 -4.23
CA VAL A 33 -5.87 -1.94 -4.47
C VAL A 33 -6.07 -1.16 -5.78
N PRO A 34 -6.27 -1.85 -6.90
CA PRO A 34 -6.50 -1.21 -8.19
C PRO A 34 -7.81 -0.43 -8.25
N GLY A 35 -7.93 0.42 -9.26
CA GLY A 35 -9.14 1.16 -9.57
C GLY A 35 -10.07 0.44 -10.54
N TRP A 36 -11.12 1.15 -10.96
CA TRP A 36 -12.05 0.70 -11.99
C TRP A 36 -11.29 0.32 -13.26
N ARG A 37 -11.66 -0.82 -13.85
CA ARG A 37 -11.02 -1.45 -15.01
C ARG A 37 -9.61 -2.01 -14.77
N ASN A 38 -9.26 -2.18 -13.48
CA ASN A 38 -7.97 -2.75 -13.08
C ASN A 38 -6.76 -1.85 -13.43
N SER A 39 -5.58 -2.28 -12.99
CA SER A 39 -4.29 -1.72 -13.38
C SER A 39 -3.59 -2.75 -14.27
N GLY A 40 -3.61 -2.51 -15.57
CA GLY A 40 -3.08 -3.44 -16.58
C GLY A 40 -1.54 -3.49 -16.61
N PRO A 41 -0.98 -4.22 -17.60
CA PRO A 41 0.46 -4.29 -17.82
C PRO A 41 1.08 -2.89 -17.97
N GLY A 42 2.27 -2.69 -17.41
CA GLY A 42 2.98 -1.41 -17.44
C GLY A 42 2.49 -0.35 -16.44
N HIS A 43 1.34 -0.55 -15.80
CA HIS A 43 0.90 0.31 -14.70
C HIS A 43 1.80 0.15 -13.48
N TRP A 44 2.15 1.24 -12.79
CA TRP A 44 3.05 1.21 -11.64
C TRP A 44 2.59 0.22 -10.54
N GLN A 45 1.29 0.06 -10.30
CA GLN A 45 0.79 -0.94 -9.34
C GLN A 45 1.12 -2.37 -9.77
N THR A 46 1.05 -2.69 -11.06
CA THR A 46 1.41 -4.00 -11.58
C THR A 46 2.90 -4.23 -11.48
N LEU A 47 3.72 -3.25 -11.89
CA LEU A 47 5.16 -3.32 -11.75
C LEU A 47 5.59 -3.50 -10.28
N TRP A 48 4.92 -2.85 -9.35
CA TRP A 48 5.20 -3.01 -7.91
C TRP A 48 4.76 -4.38 -7.39
N SER A 49 3.65 -4.92 -7.89
CA SER A 49 3.23 -6.30 -7.56
C SER A 49 4.28 -7.33 -7.94
N ASP A 50 4.99 -7.09 -9.05
CA ASP A 50 5.98 -8.02 -9.58
C ASP A 50 7.36 -7.87 -8.93
N THR A 51 7.65 -6.71 -8.31
CA THR A 51 9.01 -6.35 -7.87
C THR A 51 9.18 -6.15 -6.37
N LEU A 52 8.13 -5.75 -5.66
CA LEU A 52 8.20 -5.55 -4.22
C LEU A 52 8.04 -6.87 -3.46
N PRO A 53 8.76 -7.07 -2.34
CA PRO A 53 8.52 -8.21 -1.46
C PRO A 53 7.22 -8.03 -0.68
N HIS A 54 6.65 -9.16 -0.24
CA HIS A 54 5.47 -9.19 0.64
C HIS A 54 4.27 -8.37 0.11
N VAL A 55 3.93 -8.59 -1.15
CA VAL A 55 2.79 -7.93 -1.80
C VAL A 55 1.61 -8.88 -1.92
N LEU A 56 0.42 -8.38 -1.63
CA LEU A 56 -0.87 -8.96 -2.03
C LEU A 56 -1.59 -7.96 -2.92
N ARG A 57 -2.25 -8.47 -3.94
CA ARG A 57 -3.10 -7.68 -4.82
C ARG A 57 -4.55 -8.05 -4.59
N VAL A 58 -5.40 -7.05 -4.49
CA VAL A 58 -6.86 -7.26 -4.44
C VAL A 58 -7.34 -7.57 -5.85
N GLU A 59 -8.04 -8.70 -5.96
CA GLU A 59 -8.71 -9.10 -7.20
C GLU A 59 -10.21 -8.91 -7.05
N GLN A 60 -10.85 -8.33 -8.06
CA GLN A 60 -12.29 -8.10 -8.11
C GLN A 60 -12.97 -9.09 -9.05
N ASP A 61 -14.18 -9.49 -8.74
CA ASP A 61 -14.97 -10.39 -9.59
C ASP A 61 -15.42 -9.68 -10.88
N ASP A 62 -15.71 -8.39 -10.79
CA ASP A 62 -16.08 -7.55 -11.93
C ASP A 62 -15.33 -6.21 -11.87
N TRP A 63 -14.47 -6.00 -12.86
CA TRP A 63 -13.69 -4.78 -13.01
C TRP A 63 -14.43 -3.69 -13.78
N VAL A 64 -15.53 -4.01 -14.47
CA VAL A 64 -16.22 -3.12 -15.40
C VAL A 64 -17.48 -2.54 -14.78
N ALA A 65 -18.26 -3.37 -14.08
CA ALA A 65 -19.45 -2.97 -13.35
C ALA A 65 -19.22 -3.12 -11.83
N PRO A 66 -18.45 -2.21 -11.19
CA PRO A 66 -18.07 -2.33 -9.81
C PRO A 66 -19.29 -2.17 -8.88
N PHE A 67 -19.42 -3.08 -7.93
CA PHE A 67 -20.41 -3.02 -6.87
C PHE A 67 -19.71 -2.80 -5.53
N LYS A 68 -20.02 -1.70 -4.85
CA LYS A 68 -19.29 -1.23 -3.66
C LYS A 68 -19.09 -2.33 -2.62
N ARG A 69 -20.17 -3.03 -2.25
CA ARG A 69 -20.10 -4.06 -1.23
C ARG A 69 -19.10 -5.16 -1.62
N ALA A 70 -19.20 -5.69 -2.84
CA ALA A 70 -18.29 -6.74 -3.31
C ALA A 70 -16.82 -6.27 -3.29
N TRP A 71 -16.57 -5.04 -3.73
CA TRP A 71 -15.22 -4.46 -3.74
C TRP A 71 -14.64 -4.28 -2.35
N VAL A 72 -15.45 -3.83 -1.39
CA VAL A 72 -15.05 -3.69 0.02
C VAL A 72 -14.84 -5.06 0.67
N ASP A 73 -15.69 -6.05 0.37
CA ASP A 73 -15.56 -7.41 0.89
C ASP A 73 -14.25 -8.04 0.37
N ARG A 74 -13.92 -7.91 -0.92
CA ARG A 74 -12.65 -8.42 -1.48
C ARG A 74 -11.40 -7.77 -0.86
N LEU A 75 -11.44 -6.48 -0.58
CA LEU A 75 -10.35 -5.81 0.14
C LEU A 75 -10.26 -6.32 1.59
N SER A 76 -11.38 -6.47 2.27
CA SER A 76 -11.43 -7.01 3.63
C SER A 76 -10.86 -8.42 3.71
N GLU A 77 -11.29 -9.33 2.84
CA GLU A 77 -10.75 -10.69 2.72
C GLU A 77 -9.23 -10.70 2.47
N THR A 78 -8.74 -9.77 1.66
CA THR A 78 -7.30 -9.66 1.39
C THR A 78 -6.53 -9.22 2.62
N ILE A 79 -7.07 -8.27 3.40
CA ILE A 79 -6.49 -7.85 4.69
C ILE A 79 -6.51 -9.01 5.69
N GLU A 80 -7.62 -9.77 5.76
CA GLU A 80 -7.78 -10.90 6.69
C GLU A 80 -6.76 -12.02 6.44
N ARG A 81 -6.42 -12.28 5.18
CA ARG A 81 -5.40 -13.28 4.81
C ARG A 81 -3.98 -12.91 5.25
N THR A 82 -3.74 -11.66 5.63
CA THR A 82 -2.43 -11.23 6.12
C THR A 82 -2.25 -11.69 7.56
N PRO A 83 -1.20 -12.46 7.88
CA PRO A 83 -0.96 -12.94 9.24
C PRO A 83 -0.59 -11.80 10.20
N GLY A 84 -1.01 -11.96 11.45
CA GLY A 84 -0.66 -11.04 12.54
C GLY A 84 -1.72 -9.97 12.84
N PRO A 85 -1.54 -9.25 13.97
CA PRO A 85 -2.54 -8.32 14.50
C PRO A 85 -2.61 -6.99 13.72
N VAL A 86 -1.46 -6.49 13.23
CA VAL A 86 -1.39 -5.25 12.42
C VAL A 86 -0.41 -5.51 11.34
N VAL A 87 -0.71 -5.05 10.07
CA VAL A 87 0.49 -4.87 9.34
C VAL A 87 0.36 -4.88 7.87
N VAL A 88 -0.51 -4.07 7.43
CA VAL A 88 -0.56 -3.81 6.01
C VAL A 88 -0.31 -2.33 5.72
N VAL A 89 0.37 -2.07 4.62
CA VAL A 89 0.36 -0.76 3.97
C VAL A 89 -0.49 -0.87 2.72
N VAL A 90 -1.58 -0.11 2.67
CA VAL A 90 -2.46 -0.08 1.51
C VAL A 90 -1.92 0.87 0.44
N VAL A 91 -1.90 0.41 -0.80
CA VAL A 91 -1.52 1.20 -1.98
C VAL A 91 -2.69 1.19 -2.96
N ALA A 92 -3.50 2.23 -2.89
CA ALA A 92 -4.73 2.32 -3.66
C ALA A 92 -4.64 3.34 -4.79
N HIS A 93 -5.28 3.03 -5.92
CA HIS A 93 -5.40 3.92 -7.06
C HIS A 93 -6.86 4.12 -7.44
N SER A 94 -7.23 5.35 -7.78
CA SER A 94 -8.54 5.69 -8.35
C SER A 94 -9.70 5.22 -7.46
N LEU A 95 -10.60 4.36 -7.98
CA LEU A 95 -11.71 3.77 -7.22
C LEU A 95 -11.23 2.93 -6.03
N GLY A 96 -10.04 2.35 -6.09
CA GLY A 96 -9.41 1.65 -4.97
C GLY A 96 -9.22 2.55 -3.74
N CYS A 97 -8.95 3.87 -3.93
CA CYS A 97 -8.89 4.82 -2.83
C CYS A 97 -10.25 4.93 -2.13
N ILE A 98 -11.31 5.05 -2.91
CA ILE A 98 -12.68 5.16 -2.37
C ILE A 98 -13.09 3.86 -1.68
N THR A 99 -12.81 2.71 -2.29
CA THR A 99 -13.04 1.39 -1.67
C THR A 99 -12.38 1.29 -0.30
N THR A 100 -11.14 1.77 -0.18
CA THR A 100 -10.38 1.76 1.08
C THR A 100 -11.07 2.59 2.19
N THR A 101 -11.71 3.70 1.84
CA THR A 101 -12.41 4.54 2.83
C THR A 101 -13.76 3.97 3.29
N HIS A 102 -14.29 2.99 2.59
CA HIS A 102 -15.50 2.26 2.98
C HIS A 102 -15.23 1.02 3.85
N LEU A 103 -13.98 0.73 4.18
CA LEU A 103 -13.64 -0.42 5.03
C LEU A 103 -14.32 -0.32 6.40
N PRO A 104 -14.80 -1.46 6.95
CA PRO A 104 -15.22 -1.55 8.34
C PRO A 104 -14.08 -1.13 9.29
N ALA A 105 -14.43 -0.55 10.45
CA ALA A 105 -13.46 -0.09 11.43
C ALA A 105 -12.48 -1.20 11.88
N SER A 106 -12.95 -2.45 12.00
CA SER A 106 -12.12 -3.61 12.35
C SER A 106 -11.02 -3.87 11.32
N MET A 107 -11.31 -3.68 10.03
CA MET A 107 -10.32 -3.83 8.96
C MET A 107 -9.40 -2.62 8.89
N ALA A 108 -9.94 -1.41 9.04
CA ALA A 108 -9.17 -0.18 9.04
C ALA A 108 -8.11 -0.16 10.16
N GLN A 109 -8.39 -0.74 11.33
CA GLN A 109 -7.43 -0.87 12.44
C GLN A 109 -6.24 -1.78 12.14
N ARG A 110 -6.32 -2.65 11.13
CA ARG A 110 -5.21 -3.49 10.67
C ARG A 110 -4.25 -2.79 9.72
N ILE A 111 -4.58 -1.59 9.30
CA ILE A 111 -3.77 -0.79 8.37
C ILE A 111 -2.79 0.07 9.17
N GLN A 112 -1.51 -0.04 8.84
CA GLN A 112 -0.43 0.79 9.41
C GLN A 112 -0.33 2.13 8.70
N GLY A 113 -0.55 2.13 7.37
CA GLY A 113 -0.47 3.32 6.54
C GLY A 113 -1.11 3.11 5.18
N ALA A 114 -1.43 4.20 4.49
CA ALA A 114 -2.00 4.14 3.15
C ALA A 114 -1.40 5.20 2.21
N LEU A 115 -1.05 4.76 1.00
CA LEU A 115 -0.75 5.61 -0.16
C LEU A 115 -1.97 5.60 -1.07
N LEU A 116 -2.69 6.72 -1.12
CA LEU A 116 -3.92 6.90 -1.89
C LEU A 116 -3.61 7.79 -3.10
N VAL A 117 -3.73 7.24 -4.31
CA VAL A 117 -3.24 7.89 -5.52
C VAL A 117 -4.39 8.16 -6.48
N ALA A 118 -4.51 9.41 -6.93
CA ALA A 118 -5.50 9.85 -7.90
C ALA A 118 -6.91 9.34 -7.58
N PRO A 119 -7.50 9.67 -6.41
CA PRO A 119 -8.80 9.13 -6.01
C PRO A 119 -9.86 9.40 -7.07
N ALA A 120 -10.82 8.49 -7.23
CA ALA A 120 -11.97 8.73 -8.09
C ALA A 120 -12.94 9.72 -7.44
N ASP A 121 -13.74 10.39 -8.26
CA ASP A 121 -14.94 11.12 -7.82
C ASP A 121 -16.18 10.33 -8.31
N PRO A 122 -16.80 9.49 -7.45
CA PRO A 122 -17.90 8.63 -7.84
C PRO A 122 -19.12 9.38 -8.39
N GLU A 123 -19.34 10.63 -7.96
CA GLU A 123 -20.49 11.42 -8.41
C GLU A 123 -20.36 11.88 -9.88
N ARG A 124 -19.16 11.84 -10.43
CA ARG A 124 -18.89 12.23 -11.82
C ARG A 124 -19.12 11.12 -12.85
N ARG A 125 -19.39 9.89 -12.40
CA ARG A 125 -19.56 8.73 -13.29
C ARG A 125 -20.65 7.81 -12.78
N SER A 126 -21.72 7.64 -13.58
CA SER A 126 -22.89 6.84 -13.22
C SER A 126 -22.53 5.40 -12.81
N VAL A 127 -21.53 4.78 -13.45
CA VAL A 127 -21.07 3.42 -13.11
C VAL A 127 -20.44 3.33 -11.72
N LEU A 128 -19.99 4.43 -11.12
CA LEU A 128 -19.36 4.50 -9.81
C LEU A 128 -20.29 5.01 -8.71
N VAL A 129 -21.51 5.41 -9.04
CA VAL A 129 -22.41 6.10 -8.11
C VAL A 129 -22.74 5.28 -6.85
N ASP A 130 -22.67 3.95 -6.91
CA ASP A 130 -22.84 3.07 -5.74
C ASP A 130 -21.82 3.35 -4.63
N PHE A 131 -20.67 3.91 -4.96
CA PHE A 131 -19.64 4.31 -3.99
C PHE A 131 -19.88 5.68 -3.35
N ALA A 132 -20.91 6.41 -3.79
CA ALA A 132 -21.35 7.64 -3.14
C ALA A 132 -22.38 7.34 -2.01
N PRO A 133 -22.49 8.21 -0.98
CA PRO A 133 -21.53 9.28 -0.71
C PRO A 133 -20.18 8.75 -0.23
N VAL A 134 -19.10 9.44 -0.61
CA VAL A 134 -17.76 9.11 -0.12
C VAL A 134 -17.67 9.45 1.37
N PRO A 135 -17.16 8.55 2.24
CA PRO A 135 -17.02 8.83 3.67
C PRO A 135 -16.08 10.02 3.94
N HIS A 136 -16.52 10.96 4.78
CA HIS A 136 -15.79 12.17 5.16
C HIS A 136 -15.36 12.11 6.63
N HIS A 137 -14.73 11.01 7.06
CA HIS A 137 -14.19 10.86 8.41
C HIS A 137 -12.68 10.61 8.36
N ARG A 138 -11.99 10.98 9.44
CA ARG A 138 -10.55 10.78 9.56
C ARG A 138 -10.21 9.29 9.53
N LEU A 139 -9.21 8.93 8.72
CA LEU A 139 -8.67 7.57 8.70
C LEU A 139 -7.86 7.31 9.99
N PRO A 140 -7.94 6.11 10.56
CA PRO A 140 -7.26 5.80 11.83
C PRO A 140 -5.77 5.52 11.70
N TYR A 141 -5.20 5.67 10.50
CA TYR A 141 -3.81 5.39 10.17
C TYR A 141 -3.18 6.56 9.40
N ARG A 142 -1.84 6.62 9.41
CA ARG A 142 -1.12 7.61 8.60
C ARG A 142 -1.40 7.38 7.12
N SER A 143 -1.73 8.43 6.40
CA SER A 143 -2.05 8.33 4.98
C SER A 143 -1.51 9.51 4.19
N ILE A 144 -1.07 9.21 2.97
CA ILE A 144 -0.62 10.18 1.98
C ILE A 144 -1.58 10.11 0.80
N LEU A 145 -2.16 11.24 0.41
CA LEU A 145 -2.99 11.34 -0.77
C LEU A 145 -2.23 12.12 -1.86
N VAL A 146 -2.00 11.47 -2.99
CA VAL A 146 -1.37 12.09 -4.16
C VAL A 146 -2.43 12.35 -5.21
N ALA A 147 -2.50 13.59 -5.71
CA ALA A 147 -3.44 13.95 -6.77
C ALA A 147 -2.79 14.89 -7.78
N SER A 148 -3.22 14.82 -9.03
CA SER A 148 -2.77 15.72 -10.09
C SER A 148 -3.71 16.90 -10.27
N GLN A 149 -3.15 18.02 -10.70
CA GLN A 149 -3.89 19.25 -10.97
C GLN A 149 -4.81 19.11 -12.19
N ASP A 150 -4.45 18.27 -13.13
CA ASP A 150 -5.10 18.02 -14.41
C ASP A 150 -5.76 16.63 -14.52
N ASP A 151 -6.03 15.98 -13.38
CA ASP A 151 -6.72 14.69 -13.36
C ASP A 151 -8.14 14.82 -13.95
N PRO A 152 -8.47 14.09 -15.04
CA PRO A 152 -9.77 14.19 -15.68
C PRO A 152 -10.90 13.49 -14.90
N TYR A 153 -10.56 12.64 -13.91
CA TYR A 153 -11.53 11.83 -13.17
C TYR A 153 -11.91 12.44 -11.82
N CYS A 154 -11.02 13.23 -11.21
CA CYS A 154 -11.29 13.89 -9.95
C CYS A 154 -10.61 15.28 -9.92
N PRO A 155 -11.38 16.35 -9.86
CA PRO A 155 -10.80 17.69 -9.72
C PRO A 155 -9.88 17.76 -8.49
N VAL A 156 -8.73 18.41 -8.62
CA VAL A 156 -7.76 18.53 -7.51
C VAL A 156 -8.36 19.15 -6.25
N ARG A 157 -9.36 20.02 -6.40
CA ARG A 157 -10.11 20.61 -5.28
C ARG A 157 -10.90 19.54 -4.49
N THR A 158 -11.51 18.56 -5.20
CA THR A 158 -12.24 17.43 -4.62
C THR A 158 -11.24 16.51 -3.91
N ALA A 159 -10.14 16.15 -4.56
CA ALA A 159 -9.07 15.36 -3.93
C ALA A 159 -8.50 16.05 -2.68
N GLY A 160 -8.32 17.37 -2.70
CA GLY A 160 -7.92 18.15 -1.53
C GLY A 160 -8.97 18.19 -0.42
N ALA A 161 -10.27 18.14 -0.76
CA ALA A 161 -11.35 18.00 0.22
C ALA A 161 -11.31 16.60 0.88
N TYR A 162 -11.10 15.54 0.10
CA TYR A 162 -10.88 14.19 0.62
C TYR A 162 -9.66 14.14 1.54
N ALA A 163 -8.51 14.70 1.13
CA ALA A 163 -7.30 14.72 1.95
C ALA A 163 -7.55 15.35 3.33
N ARG A 164 -8.27 16.47 3.37
CA ARG A 164 -8.63 17.13 4.64
C ARG A 164 -9.58 16.29 5.49
N ALA A 165 -10.62 15.73 4.89
CA ALA A 165 -11.61 14.92 5.60
C ALA A 165 -10.99 13.64 6.17
N TRP A 166 -10.12 12.97 5.40
CA TRP A 166 -9.45 11.73 5.78
C TRP A 166 -8.23 11.97 6.68
N GLY A 167 -7.74 13.21 6.78
CA GLY A 167 -6.56 13.57 7.55
C GLY A 167 -5.25 13.14 6.90
N CYS A 168 -5.22 13.07 5.56
CA CYS A 168 -4.06 12.70 4.78
C CYS A 168 -3.05 13.84 4.66
N GLU A 169 -1.77 13.49 4.60
CA GLU A 169 -0.75 14.33 3.97
C GLU A 169 -1.08 14.48 2.48
N PHE A 170 -1.12 15.72 1.97
CA PHE A 170 -1.56 15.97 0.59
C PHE A 170 -0.39 16.34 -0.31
N VAL A 171 -0.11 15.50 -1.29
CA VAL A 171 0.91 15.70 -2.32
C VAL A 171 0.21 16.05 -3.64
N ARG A 172 0.42 17.29 -4.10
CA ARG A 172 -0.14 17.75 -5.38
C ARG A 172 0.93 17.74 -6.46
N LEU A 173 0.61 17.07 -7.57
CA LEU A 173 1.43 17.04 -8.78
C LEU A 173 0.84 17.96 -9.86
N ASN A 174 1.70 18.43 -10.76
CA ASN A 174 1.32 19.23 -11.91
C ASN A 174 1.53 18.37 -13.17
N GLY A 175 0.55 18.34 -14.07
CA GLY A 175 0.67 17.66 -15.35
C GLY A 175 0.84 16.13 -15.27
N ALA A 176 0.37 15.50 -14.19
CA ALA A 176 0.51 14.07 -13.99
C ALA A 176 -0.72 13.26 -14.41
N GLY A 177 -1.75 13.92 -14.94
CA GLY A 177 -2.99 13.29 -15.38
C GLY A 177 -3.61 12.42 -14.27
N HIS A 178 -4.05 11.21 -14.60
CA HIS A 178 -4.61 10.27 -13.63
C HIS A 178 -3.55 9.36 -12.97
N ILE A 179 -2.28 9.71 -13.08
CA ILE A 179 -1.14 8.96 -12.51
C ILE A 179 -1.24 7.47 -12.91
N ASN A 180 -1.41 7.21 -14.19
CA ASN A 180 -1.54 5.87 -14.80
C ASN A 180 -0.68 5.77 -16.06
N VAL A 181 -0.75 4.65 -16.77
CA VAL A 181 0.02 4.42 -18.00
C VAL A 181 -0.25 5.49 -19.05
N ASP A 182 -1.52 5.87 -19.25
CA ASP A 182 -1.91 6.86 -20.26
C ASP A 182 -1.31 8.25 -19.99
N SER A 183 -0.99 8.53 -18.74
CA SER A 183 -0.32 9.78 -18.32
C SER A 183 1.19 9.62 -18.09
N GLY A 184 1.80 8.53 -18.63
CA GLY A 184 3.24 8.30 -18.57
C GLY A 184 3.77 7.70 -17.29
N HIS A 185 2.90 7.17 -16.41
CA HIS A 185 3.29 6.59 -15.13
C HIS A 185 3.38 5.05 -15.23
N GLY A 186 4.54 4.58 -15.71
CA GLY A 186 5.02 3.21 -15.54
C GLY A 186 5.81 3.09 -14.23
N PRO A 187 7.16 2.92 -14.28
CA PRO A 187 7.99 3.06 -13.09
C PRO A 187 7.74 4.43 -12.45
N TRP A 188 7.46 4.44 -11.15
CA TRP A 188 7.12 5.69 -10.45
C TRP A 188 7.97 5.86 -9.18
N PRO A 189 9.23 6.35 -9.30
CA PRO A 189 10.18 6.47 -8.18
C PRO A 189 9.66 7.33 -7.02
N LEU A 190 8.96 8.44 -7.32
CA LEU A 190 8.36 9.28 -6.27
C LEU A 190 7.35 8.48 -5.44
N GLY A 191 6.49 7.69 -6.08
CA GLY A 191 5.52 6.84 -5.40
C GLY A 191 6.19 5.81 -4.49
N LEU A 192 7.29 5.18 -4.95
CA LEU A 192 8.09 4.25 -4.14
C LEU A 192 8.70 4.94 -2.91
N ALA A 193 9.21 6.16 -3.05
CA ALA A 193 9.74 6.92 -1.92
C ALA A 193 8.64 7.25 -0.88
N LEU A 194 7.45 7.61 -1.35
CA LEU A 194 6.29 7.86 -0.48
C LEU A 194 5.84 6.55 0.22
N LEU A 195 5.80 5.44 -0.50
CA LEU A 195 5.48 4.12 0.05
C LEU A 195 6.48 3.71 1.14
N GLN A 196 7.78 3.90 0.90
CA GLN A 196 8.82 3.63 1.88
C GLN A 196 8.65 4.48 3.14
N SER A 197 8.23 5.73 3.02
CA SER A 197 7.97 6.61 4.16
C SER A 197 6.82 6.14 5.06
N LEU A 198 5.96 5.25 4.55
CA LEU A 198 4.89 4.58 5.29
C LEU A 198 5.34 3.26 5.94
N GLY A 199 6.62 2.91 5.81
CA GLY A 199 7.23 1.74 6.46
C GLY A 199 7.28 0.48 5.61
N ALA A 200 6.90 0.52 4.32
CA ALA A 200 7.04 -0.62 3.43
C ALA A 200 8.51 -0.91 3.10
N ASP A 201 8.83 -2.19 2.89
CA ASP A 201 10.14 -2.60 2.39
C ASP A 201 10.22 -2.34 0.87
N VAL A 202 11.02 -1.34 0.51
CA VAL A 202 11.29 -0.99 -0.90
C VAL A 202 12.77 -1.24 -1.18
N PRO A 203 13.12 -2.36 -1.86
CA PRO A 203 14.51 -2.69 -2.16
C PRO A 203 15.22 -1.59 -2.95
N ALA A 204 16.51 -1.39 -2.69
CA ALA A 204 17.31 -0.37 -3.37
C ALA A 204 17.30 -0.53 -4.89
N ALA A 205 17.34 -1.78 -5.38
CA ALA A 205 17.30 -2.08 -6.82
C ALA A 205 16.01 -1.60 -7.52
N VAL A 206 14.88 -1.56 -6.80
CA VAL A 206 13.60 -1.12 -7.38
C VAL A 206 13.51 0.42 -7.47
N ARG A 207 14.29 1.13 -6.63
CA ARG A 207 14.31 2.60 -6.57
C ARG A 207 15.07 3.27 -7.70
N THR A 208 15.97 2.54 -8.35
CA THR A 208 16.93 3.07 -9.35
C THR A 208 16.49 2.87 -10.80
N VAL A 209 15.26 2.44 -11.04
CA VAL A 209 14.75 2.34 -12.42
C VAL A 209 14.47 3.75 -12.91
N GLU A 210 15.45 4.32 -13.65
CA GLU A 210 15.23 5.56 -14.38
C GLU A 210 14.15 5.36 -15.45
N PRO A 211 13.25 6.33 -15.65
CA PRO A 211 12.34 6.28 -16.79
C PRO A 211 13.16 6.33 -18.10
N ALA A 212 12.88 5.39 -18.98
CA ALA A 212 13.45 5.35 -20.32
C ALA A 212 12.92 6.52 -21.18
#